data_0a909146c0993958cdf5b6440b1c95b8
#
_entry.id   0a909146c0993958cdf5b6440b1c95b8
#
_cell.length_a   1.000
_cell.length_b   1.000
_cell.length_c   1.000
_cell.angle_alpha   90.00
_cell.angle_beta   90.00
_cell.angle_gamma   90.00
#
_symmetry.space_group_name_H-M   'P 1'
#
loop_
_entity.id
_entity.type
_entity.pdbx_description
1 polymer ?
#
loop_
_entity_poly.entity_id
_entity_poly.type
_entity_poly.pdbx_seq_one_letter_code
_entity_poly.pdbx_strand_id
1 'polypeptide(L)'
;MHTVVLLVGIVAVVVVVAAACSKLDLPSPLVLIVVGVAGSYLPFVPDVTLEPEVVLFGLLPPLLYAAALQTSLVDFNANRRPILLLSVGLVILTTFGVGAVVHALLPGVGWAAALAIGAVVAPPDAVAATSIGRRIGLPRRVVTILEGESLLNDATALVALNTAIAAFGGVAVGLVFYVVIGFARKHVTETTLDTALGLLTPFAAFVAAEELGVPTSADHVAHPSGVVAVVVAGLLLGHRSPVLQNAQSRIAERLNWRSIQFLLESAVFLLIGLQARDIISNAFSTESSTTRILVLCVATLVSVVVIRMAWVFFSRYALVRPGPDGSGKVPPWTYTFLLGWAGMRGVVTLAAAFIIPPETPYRDVLLLIAFFVTAGTLLLQGASLPWVARRLRVPSPDPAADALLRANVLHQASQTGLARLDELAGDDPHDVAATIRDRVRRRDFAAWERVGPQGAENPSETYNRWRREMIDVERGRVLEVRSTGTVPHEVIDEVLAMLDVEESMLDHSSAERERVRGATAHAFEGDCDHLRQVRPPVEPDSPGECTDCQREGTTWVHLRMCVLCGHIACCDSSPQRHASVHHEHTGHEVMRSAEPGEDWRWCFVDQVTG
;
A
#
# COMPACT_ATOMS: atom_id res chain seq x y z
N MET A 1 8.11 -22.54 -28.58
CA MET A 1 8.91 -21.34 -28.89
C MET A 1 8.05 -20.09 -28.93
N HIS A 2 6.87 -20.07 -29.54
CA HIS A 2 5.98 -18.91 -29.59
C HIS A 2 5.56 -18.39 -28.20
N THR A 3 5.18 -19.27 -27.28
CA THR A 3 4.77 -18.88 -25.91
C THR A 3 5.89 -18.19 -25.12
N VAL A 4 7.13 -18.67 -25.25
CA VAL A 4 8.29 -18.07 -24.58
C VAL A 4 8.60 -16.69 -25.16
N VAL A 5 8.55 -16.53 -26.49
CA VAL A 5 8.75 -15.25 -27.17
C VAL A 5 7.67 -14.25 -26.76
N LEU A 6 6.42 -14.70 -26.67
CA LEU A 6 5.30 -13.86 -26.18
C LEU A 6 5.54 -13.39 -24.74
N LEU A 7 5.91 -14.30 -23.85
CA LEU A 7 6.15 -14.02 -22.45
C LEU A 7 7.30 -12.99 -22.26
N VAL A 8 8.41 -13.19 -22.98
CA VAL A 8 9.53 -12.26 -23.01
C VAL A 8 9.09 -10.90 -23.58
N GLY A 9 8.29 -10.90 -24.66
CA GLY A 9 7.73 -9.69 -25.24
C GLY A 9 6.85 -8.90 -24.26
N ILE A 10 5.95 -9.58 -23.54
CA ILE A 10 5.09 -8.98 -22.50
C ILE A 10 5.95 -8.33 -21.41
N VAL A 11 6.92 -9.05 -20.86
CA VAL A 11 7.81 -8.53 -19.81
C VAL A 11 8.62 -7.34 -20.32
N ALA A 12 9.15 -7.39 -21.54
CA ALA A 12 9.90 -6.29 -22.14
C ALA A 12 9.03 -5.02 -22.28
N VAL A 13 7.80 -5.16 -22.82
CA VAL A 13 6.86 -4.05 -22.95
C VAL A 13 6.50 -3.47 -21.59
N VAL A 14 6.23 -4.32 -20.59
CA VAL A 14 5.93 -3.90 -19.22
C VAL A 14 7.07 -3.06 -18.64
N VAL A 15 8.33 -3.54 -18.76
CA VAL A 15 9.50 -2.82 -18.22
C VAL A 15 9.69 -1.49 -18.93
N VAL A 16 9.60 -1.44 -20.26
CA VAL A 16 9.76 -0.21 -21.05
C VAL A 16 8.68 0.81 -20.73
N VAL A 17 7.41 0.37 -20.69
CA VAL A 17 6.29 1.26 -20.37
C VAL A 17 6.38 1.75 -18.93
N ALA A 18 6.70 0.89 -17.98
CA ALA A 18 6.86 1.29 -16.58
C ALA A 18 8.01 2.29 -16.39
N ALA A 19 9.14 2.08 -17.07
CA ALA A 19 10.26 3.04 -17.05
C ALA A 19 9.88 4.40 -17.67
N ALA A 20 9.11 4.40 -18.75
CA ALA A 20 8.58 5.65 -19.33
C ALA A 20 7.59 6.34 -18.37
N CYS A 21 6.68 5.58 -17.77
CA CYS A 21 5.70 6.11 -16.82
C CYS A 21 6.37 6.72 -15.57
N SER A 22 7.47 6.11 -15.09
CA SER A 22 8.21 6.65 -13.93
C SER A 22 8.85 8.00 -14.23
N LYS A 23 9.32 8.22 -15.48
CA LYS A 23 9.90 9.52 -15.93
C LYS A 23 8.84 10.58 -16.19
N LEU A 24 7.66 10.17 -16.66
CA LEU A 24 6.56 11.08 -17.02
C LEU A 24 5.56 11.31 -15.88
N ASP A 25 5.81 10.73 -14.74
CA ASP A 25 4.91 10.78 -13.57
C ASP A 25 3.49 10.27 -13.86
N LEU A 26 3.37 9.24 -14.73
CA LEU A 26 2.09 8.63 -15.10
C LEU A 26 1.84 7.30 -14.33
N PRO A 27 0.58 6.97 -14.01
CA PRO A 27 0.25 5.67 -13.40
C PRO A 27 0.37 4.54 -14.43
N SER A 28 1.34 3.66 -14.24
CA SER A 28 1.65 2.55 -15.16
C SER A 28 0.46 1.62 -15.49
N PRO A 29 -0.46 1.26 -14.56
CA PRO A 29 -1.60 0.43 -14.90
C PRO A 29 -2.49 1.01 -16.01
N LEU A 30 -2.75 2.32 -15.95
CA LEU A 30 -3.60 3.00 -16.95
C LEU A 30 -2.94 3.02 -18.34
N VAL A 31 -1.64 3.30 -18.38
CA VAL A 31 -0.89 3.35 -19.64
C VAL A 31 -0.77 1.95 -20.25
N LEU A 32 -0.55 0.92 -19.43
CA LEU A 32 -0.44 -0.47 -19.90
C LEU A 32 -1.74 -0.98 -20.54
N ILE A 33 -2.91 -0.64 -20.01
CA ILE A 33 -4.19 -0.96 -20.66
C ILE A 33 -4.28 -0.29 -22.02
N VAL A 34 -3.97 1.01 -22.10
CA VAL A 34 -4.03 1.75 -23.38
C VAL A 34 -3.04 1.18 -24.40
N VAL A 35 -1.82 0.86 -23.96
CA VAL A 35 -0.80 0.21 -24.81
C VAL A 35 -1.27 -1.17 -25.26
N GLY A 36 -1.89 -1.95 -24.38
CA GLY A 36 -2.47 -3.24 -24.71
C GLY A 36 -3.60 -3.13 -25.74
N VAL A 37 -4.54 -2.20 -25.54
CA VAL A 37 -5.62 -1.92 -26.51
C VAL A 37 -5.04 -1.51 -27.86
N ALA A 38 -4.08 -0.59 -27.91
CA ALA A 38 -3.41 -0.22 -29.14
C ALA A 38 -2.67 -1.42 -29.78
N GLY A 39 -2.02 -2.23 -28.96
CA GLY A 39 -1.32 -3.45 -29.37
C GLY A 39 -2.24 -4.50 -30.00
N SER A 40 -3.48 -4.64 -29.51
CA SER A 40 -4.45 -5.61 -30.02
C SER A 40 -4.85 -5.39 -31.48
N TYR A 41 -4.66 -4.18 -32.01
CA TYR A 41 -4.94 -3.85 -33.40
C TYR A 41 -3.72 -4.00 -34.33
N LEU A 42 -2.55 -4.35 -33.78
CA LEU A 42 -1.33 -4.50 -34.58
C LEU A 42 -1.26 -5.93 -35.18
N PRO A 43 -0.99 -6.06 -36.49
CA PRO A 43 -1.10 -7.36 -37.19
C PRO A 43 0.01 -8.37 -36.83
N PHE A 44 1.06 -7.94 -36.16
CA PHE A 44 2.18 -8.79 -35.73
C PHE A 44 2.07 -9.23 -34.26
N VAL A 45 1.09 -8.72 -33.51
CA VAL A 45 0.81 -9.16 -32.15
C VAL A 45 -0.13 -10.36 -32.24
N PRO A 46 0.25 -11.53 -31.68
CA PRO A 46 -0.61 -12.70 -31.69
C PRO A 46 -1.84 -12.47 -30.82
N ASP A 47 -2.96 -13.08 -31.20
CA ASP A 47 -4.17 -13.10 -30.38
C ASP A 47 -3.86 -13.85 -29.08
N VAL A 48 -4.00 -13.15 -27.96
CA VAL A 48 -3.72 -13.68 -26.63
C VAL A 48 -5.04 -13.97 -25.93
N THR A 49 -5.39 -15.24 -25.83
CA THR A 49 -6.52 -15.67 -25.01
C THR A 49 -6.05 -15.96 -23.59
N LEU A 50 -6.63 -15.28 -22.61
CA LEU A 50 -6.42 -15.60 -21.20
C LEU A 50 -7.33 -16.78 -20.82
N GLU A 51 -6.72 -17.93 -20.65
CA GLU A 51 -7.44 -19.08 -20.10
C GLU A 51 -7.77 -18.81 -18.63
N PRO A 52 -9.01 -19.05 -18.18
CA PRO A 52 -9.43 -18.81 -16.80
C PRO A 52 -8.53 -19.51 -15.77
N GLU A 53 -8.06 -20.71 -16.10
CA GLU A 53 -7.20 -21.51 -15.24
C GLU A 53 -5.83 -20.82 -15.00
N VAL A 54 -5.25 -20.21 -16.02
CA VAL A 54 -3.97 -19.47 -15.89
C VAL A 54 -4.14 -18.30 -14.94
N VAL A 55 -5.26 -17.61 -15.00
CA VAL A 55 -5.53 -16.48 -14.09
C VAL A 55 -5.82 -16.96 -12.68
N LEU A 56 -6.69 -17.94 -12.52
CA LEU A 56 -7.13 -18.43 -11.21
C LEU A 56 -6.01 -19.15 -10.46
N PHE A 57 -5.25 -20.02 -11.14
CA PHE A 57 -4.22 -20.83 -10.50
C PHE A 57 -2.82 -20.22 -10.60
N GLY A 58 -2.54 -19.46 -11.66
CA GLY A 58 -1.22 -18.90 -11.91
C GLY A 58 -1.01 -17.49 -11.38
N LEU A 59 -1.99 -16.60 -11.56
CA LEU A 59 -1.83 -15.17 -11.27
C LEU A 59 -2.46 -14.76 -9.93
N LEU A 60 -3.65 -15.29 -9.63
CA LEU A 60 -4.42 -14.85 -8.46
C LEU A 60 -3.76 -15.22 -7.12
N PRO A 61 -3.30 -16.48 -6.88
CA PRO A 61 -2.72 -16.85 -5.60
C PRO A 61 -1.48 -16.03 -5.20
N PRO A 62 -0.47 -15.81 -6.07
CA PRO A 62 0.68 -15.00 -5.70
C PRO A 62 0.33 -13.52 -5.50
N LEU A 63 -0.61 -12.95 -6.27
CA LEU A 63 -1.05 -11.57 -6.09
C LEU A 63 -1.75 -11.35 -4.75
N LEU A 64 -2.68 -12.24 -4.40
CA LEU A 64 -3.39 -12.17 -3.13
C LEU A 64 -2.47 -12.40 -1.93
N TYR A 65 -1.53 -13.33 -2.07
CA TYR A 65 -0.54 -13.60 -1.02
C TYR A 65 0.37 -12.39 -0.79
N ALA A 66 0.87 -11.77 -1.86
CA ALA A 66 1.69 -10.58 -1.78
C ALA A 66 0.95 -9.41 -1.10
N ALA A 67 -0.32 -9.20 -1.43
CA ALA A 67 -1.18 -8.21 -0.80
C ALA A 67 -1.42 -8.54 0.69
N ALA A 68 -1.70 -9.81 1.01
CA ALA A 68 -1.92 -10.28 2.37
C ALA A 68 -0.69 -10.13 3.27
N LEU A 69 0.52 -10.42 2.75
CA LEU A 69 1.78 -10.23 3.48
C LEU A 69 2.04 -8.77 3.88
N GLN A 70 1.59 -7.83 3.06
CA GLN A 70 1.80 -6.39 3.29
C GLN A 70 0.71 -5.76 4.16
N THR A 71 -0.42 -6.43 4.34
CA THR A 71 -1.55 -5.90 5.10
C THR A 71 -1.32 -6.02 6.61
N SER A 72 -1.48 -4.91 7.33
CA SER A 72 -1.40 -4.89 8.80
C SER A 72 -2.66 -5.48 9.43
N LEU A 73 -2.53 -6.60 10.14
CA LEU A 73 -3.64 -7.20 10.90
C LEU A 73 -4.20 -6.28 11.98
N VAL A 74 -3.35 -5.44 12.57
CA VAL A 74 -3.77 -4.49 13.62
C VAL A 74 -4.69 -3.43 13.02
N ASP A 75 -4.28 -2.83 11.90
CA ASP A 75 -5.05 -1.80 11.22
C ASP A 75 -6.31 -2.38 10.57
N PHE A 76 -6.23 -3.59 10.03
CA PHE A 76 -7.38 -4.34 9.54
C PHE A 76 -8.43 -4.55 10.63
N ASN A 77 -8.01 -5.02 11.81
CA ASN A 77 -8.92 -5.24 12.93
C ASN A 77 -9.52 -3.94 13.47
N ALA A 78 -8.75 -2.85 13.49
CA ALA A 78 -9.23 -1.53 13.87
C ALA A 78 -10.31 -1.01 12.90
N ASN A 79 -10.25 -1.36 11.62
CA ASN A 79 -11.19 -0.94 10.58
C ASN A 79 -12.13 -2.07 10.11
N ARG A 80 -12.26 -3.17 10.86
CA ARG A 80 -13.03 -4.37 10.44
C ARG A 80 -14.48 -4.09 10.05
N ARG A 81 -15.18 -3.18 10.74
CA ARG A 81 -16.58 -2.86 10.44
C ARG A 81 -16.76 -2.21 9.07
N PRO A 82 -16.09 -1.08 8.74
CA PRO A 82 -16.15 -0.53 7.38
C PRO A 82 -15.67 -1.54 6.32
N ILE A 83 -14.61 -2.27 6.57
CA ILE A 83 -14.10 -3.29 5.63
C ILE A 83 -15.16 -4.35 5.34
N LEU A 84 -15.77 -4.96 6.36
CA LEU A 84 -16.82 -5.98 6.17
C LEU A 84 -18.07 -5.44 5.45
N LEU A 85 -18.48 -4.21 5.75
CA LEU A 85 -19.63 -3.59 5.07
C LEU A 85 -19.35 -3.33 3.58
N LEU A 86 -18.12 -2.99 3.23
CA LEU A 86 -17.72 -2.79 1.84
C LEU A 86 -17.47 -4.13 1.14
N SER A 87 -16.85 -5.09 1.80
CA SER A 87 -16.51 -6.37 1.19
C SER A 87 -17.71 -7.32 1.03
N VAL A 88 -18.70 -7.24 1.90
CA VAL A 88 -19.88 -8.12 1.85
C VAL A 88 -21.12 -7.34 1.41
N GLY A 89 -21.45 -6.27 2.13
CA GLY A 89 -22.69 -5.54 1.88
C GLY A 89 -22.72 -4.86 0.52
N LEU A 90 -21.61 -4.21 0.12
CA LEU A 90 -21.51 -3.58 -1.19
C LEU A 90 -21.50 -4.61 -2.31
N VAL A 91 -20.78 -5.74 -2.14
CA VAL A 91 -20.76 -6.81 -3.16
C VAL A 91 -22.15 -7.33 -3.43
N ILE A 92 -22.90 -7.67 -2.38
CA ILE A 92 -24.29 -8.12 -2.51
C ILE A 92 -25.14 -7.06 -3.23
N LEU A 93 -25.11 -5.81 -2.76
CA LEU A 93 -25.91 -4.74 -3.36
C LEU A 93 -25.54 -4.48 -4.83
N THR A 94 -24.25 -4.51 -5.16
CA THR A 94 -23.78 -4.32 -6.54
C THR A 94 -24.19 -5.50 -7.42
N THR A 95 -24.08 -6.74 -6.94
CA THR A 95 -24.52 -7.94 -7.66
C THR A 95 -25.98 -7.85 -8.07
N PHE A 96 -26.87 -7.56 -7.13
CA PHE A 96 -28.31 -7.45 -7.43
C PHE A 96 -28.63 -6.19 -8.23
N GLY A 97 -28.01 -5.04 -7.93
CA GLY A 97 -28.28 -3.79 -8.60
C GLY A 97 -27.85 -3.80 -10.06
N VAL A 98 -26.64 -4.26 -10.34
CA VAL A 98 -26.11 -4.42 -11.71
C VAL A 98 -26.86 -5.53 -12.43
N GLY A 99 -27.11 -6.67 -11.79
CA GLY A 99 -27.90 -7.75 -12.36
C GLY A 99 -29.28 -7.30 -12.81
N ALA A 100 -29.97 -6.48 -12.01
CA ALA A 100 -31.25 -5.89 -12.38
C ALA A 100 -31.16 -4.95 -13.59
N VAL A 101 -30.12 -4.11 -13.66
CA VAL A 101 -29.89 -3.21 -14.81
C VAL A 101 -29.63 -4.01 -16.08
N VAL A 102 -28.77 -5.03 -16.03
CA VAL A 102 -28.44 -5.88 -17.19
C VAL A 102 -29.69 -6.65 -17.65
N HIS A 103 -30.43 -7.27 -16.73
CA HIS A 103 -31.67 -7.99 -17.07
C HIS A 103 -32.75 -7.09 -17.68
N ALA A 104 -32.91 -5.87 -17.17
CA ALA A 104 -33.85 -4.90 -17.68
C ALA A 104 -33.54 -4.40 -19.10
N LEU A 105 -32.25 -4.19 -19.39
CA LEU A 105 -31.79 -3.67 -20.68
C LEU A 105 -31.56 -4.77 -21.72
N LEU A 106 -31.32 -6.02 -21.29
CA LEU A 106 -31.12 -7.18 -22.14
C LEU A 106 -32.05 -8.34 -21.71
N PRO A 107 -33.35 -8.29 -22.05
CA PRO A 107 -34.33 -9.27 -21.57
C PRO A 107 -34.05 -10.73 -21.99
N GLY A 108 -33.22 -10.94 -23.03
CA GLY A 108 -32.79 -12.27 -23.47
C GLY A 108 -31.78 -12.93 -22.50
N VAL A 109 -31.19 -12.17 -21.58
CA VAL A 109 -30.32 -12.70 -20.52
C VAL A 109 -31.19 -13.09 -19.31
N GLY A 110 -31.12 -14.37 -18.95
CA GLY A 110 -31.76 -14.87 -17.73
C GLY A 110 -31.18 -14.25 -16.47
N TRP A 111 -31.95 -14.25 -15.37
CA TRP A 111 -31.54 -13.72 -14.07
C TRP A 111 -30.20 -14.32 -13.58
N ALA A 112 -29.97 -15.60 -13.83
CA ALA A 112 -28.71 -16.26 -13.43
C ALA A 112 -27.48 -15.60 -14.08
N ALA A 113 -27.50 -15.39 -15.39
CA ALA A 113 -26.40 -14.75 -16.10
C ALA A 113 -26.28 -13.24 -15.78
N ALA A 114 -27.42 -12.56 -15.59
CA ALA A 114 -27.44 -11.16 -15.17
C ALA A 114 -26.87 -10.97 -13.74
N LEU A 115 -27.16 -11.87 -12.81
CA LEU A 115 -26.56 -11.86 -11.48
C LEU A 115 -25.10 -12.29 -11.50
N ALA A 116 -24.72 -13.23 -12.40
CA ALA A 116 -23.33 -13.62 -12.55
C ALA A 116 -22.46 -12.43 -12.99
N ILE A 117 -22.86 -11.67 -14.00
CA ILE A 117 -22.10 -10.47 -14.39
C ILE A 117 -22.14 -9.38 -13.30
N GLY A 118 -23.23 -9.26 -12.57
CA GLY A 118 -23.32 -8.39 -11.39
C GLY A 118 -22.31 -8.77 -10.31
N ALA A 119 -22.14 -10.06 -10.02
CA ALA A 119 -21.15 -10.57 -9.07
C ALA A 119 -19.72 -10.37 -9.58
N VAL A 120 -19.49 -10.60 -10.87
CA VAL A 120 -18.19 -10.39 -11.53
C VAL A 120 -17.70 -8.95 -11.43
N VAL A 121 -18.58 -7.95 -11.64
CA VAL A 121 -18.18 -6.54 -11.60
C VAL A 121 -18.31 -5.90 -10.22
N ALA A 122 -18.80 -6.66 -9.21
CA ALA A 122 -19.00 -6.13 -7.87
C ALA A 122 -17.67 -5.82 -7.13
N PRO A 123 -16.66 -6.70 -7.10
CA PRO A 123 -15.43 -6.46 -6.34
C PRO A 123 -14.58 -5.34 -6.97
N PRO A 124 -14.20 -4.29 -6.20
CA PRO A 124 -13.19 -3.35 -6.65
C PRO A 124 -11.79 -3.91 -6.50
N ASP A 125 -10.89 -3.43 -7.33
CA ASP A 125 -9.47 -3.72 -7.26
C ASP A 125 -8.74 -2.67 -6.39
N ALA A 126 -8.16 -3.10 -5.28
CA ALA A 126 -7.36 -2.20 -4.45
C ALA A 126 -6.03 -1.86 -5.07
N VAL A 127 -5.44 -2.74 -5.88
CA VAL A 127 -4.09 -2.54 -6.39
C VAL A 127 -3.98 -1.24 -7.18
N ALA A 128 -4.87 -1.03 -8.14
CA ALA A 128 -4.92 0.22 -8.88
C ALA A 128 -5.25 1.42 -7.97
N ALA A 129 -6.22 1.25 -7.05
CA ALA A 129 -6.64 2.30 -6.14
C ALA A 129 -5.55 2.70 -5.14
N THR A 130 -4.84 1.73 -4.57
CA THR A 130 -3.79 1.99 -3.57
C THR A 130 -2.48 2.46 -4.19
N SER A 131 -2.11 1.97 -5.38
CA SER A 131 -0.92 2.45 -6.09
C SER A 131 -1.05 3.94 -6.44
N ILE A 132 -2.19 4.34 -6.99
CA ILE A 132 -2.49 5.75 -7.25
C ILE A 132 -2.63 6.52 -5.92
N GLY A 133 -3.37 5.96 -4.96
CA GLY A 133 -3.63 6.57 -3.66
C GLY A 133 -2.38 6.85 -2.83
N ARG A 134 -1.44 5.91 -2.78
CA ARG A 134 -0.14 6.09 -2.11
C ARG A 134 0.71 7.16 -2.80
N ARG A 135 0.66 7.23 -4.12
CA ARG A 135 1.40 8.21 -4.91
C ARG A 135 0.90 9.65 -4.67
N ILE A 136 -0.41 9.85 -4.54
CA ILE A 136 -1.01 11.16 -4.27
C ILE A 136 -1.11 11.49 -2.78
N GLY A 137 -0.62 10.62 -1.90
CA GLY A 137 -0.63 10.82 -0.46
C GLY A 137 -2.03 10.75 0.17
N LEU A 138 -2.86 9.78 -0.19
CA LEU A 138 -4.16 9.60 0.49
C LEU A 138 -3.98 9.29 1.98
N PRO A 139 -4.92 9.72 2.84
CA PRO A 139 -4.91 9.41 4.27
C PRO A 139 -4.78 7.91 4.52
N ARG A 140 -3.92 7.52 5.44
CA ARG A 140 -3.62 6.10 5.75
C ARG A 140 -4.87 5.26 5.97
N ARG A 141 -5.84 5.79 6.73
CA ARG A 141 -7.10 5.11 7.00
C ARG A 141 -7.88 4.77 5.72
N VAL A 142 -7.87 5.66 4.73
CA VAL A 142 -8.53 5.41 3.43
C VAL A 142 -7.80 4.29 2.70
N VAL A 143 -6.47 4.34 2.65
CA VAL A 143 -5.64 3.28 2.02
C VAL A 143 -5.86 1.94 2.71
N THR A 144 -5.80 1.87 4.05
CA THR A 144 -6.05 0.63 4.83
C THR A 144 -7.44 0.05 4.57
N ILE A 145 -8.48 0.88 4.48
CA ILE A 145 -9.84 0.40 4.18
C ILE A 145 -9.92 -0.15 2.77
N LEU A 146 -9.30 0.50 1.78
CA LEU A 146 -9.26 0.02 0.39
C LEU A 146 -8.49 -1.30 0.26
N GLU A 147 -7.33 -1.42 0.91
CA GLU A 147 -6.55 -2.67 0.95
C GLU A 147 -7.33 -3.81 1.61
N GLY A 148 -7.95 -3.56 2.76
CA GLY A 148 -8.77 -4.54 3.45
C GLY A 148 -10.03 -4.91 2.70
N GLU A 149 -10.68 -3.95 2.03
CA GLU A 149 -11.84 -4.17 1.17
C GLU A 149 -11.51 -5.16 0.05
N SER A 150 -10.45 -4.89 -0.72
CA SER A 150 -10.08 -5.75 -1.85
C SER A 150 -9.65 -7.14 -1.41
N LEU A 151 -8.84 -7.22 -0.37
CA LEU A 151 -8.37 -8.51 0.14
C LEU A 151 -9.52 -9.46 0.51
N LEU A 152 -10.62 -8.91 1.06
CA LEU A 152 -11.83 -9.67 1.37
C LEU A 152 -12.78 -9.80 0.18
N ASN A 153 -12.84 -8.82 -0.72
CA ASN A 153 -13.76 -8.85 -1.86
C ASN A 153 -13.43 -9.96 -2.85
N ASP A 154 -12.16 -10.17 -3.14
CA ASP A 154 -11.71 -11.23 -4.03
C ASP A 154 -12.09 -12.60 -3.44
N ALA A 155 -11.97 -12.74 -2.12
CA ALA A 155 -12.45 -13.91 -1.40
C ALA A 155 -14.00 -14.01 -1.41
N THR A 156 -14.70 -12.90 -1.19
CA THR A 156 -16.17 -12.89 -1.04
C THR A 156 -16.90 -13.07 -2.36
N ALA A 157 -16.39 -12.53 -3.46
CA ALA A 157 -17.00 -12.67 -4.78
C ALA A 157 -16.97 -14.13 -5.28
N LEU A 158 -15.86 -14.82 -5.06
CA LEU A 158 -15.72 -16.25 -5.39
C LEU A 158 -16.49 -17.14 -4.40
N VAL A 159 -16.63 -16.73 -3.13
CA VAL A 159 -17.38 -17.46 -2.11
C VAL A 159 -18.89 -17.21 -2.19
N ALA A 160 -19.33 -16.05 -2.69
CA ALA A 160 -20.77 -15.79 -2.89
C ALA A 160 -21.42 -16.73 -3.93
N LEU A 161 -20.59 -17.31 -4.82
CA LEU A 161 -21.02 -18.42 -5.69
C LEU A 161 -21.01 -19.78 -4.98
N ASN A 162 -20.19 -19.94 -3.91
CA ASN A 162 -20.04 -21.19 -3.17
C ASN A 162 -20.41 -20.98 -1.69
N THR A 163 -20.98 -22.01 -1.07
CA THR A 163 -21.55 -22.00 0.28
C THR A 163 -20.59 -21.55 1.40
N ALA A 164 -21.13 -21.22 2.58
CA ALA A 164 -20.38 -20.91 3.80
C ALA A 164 -19.32 -21.97 4.16
N ILE A 165 -19.50 -23.21 3.74
CA ILE A 165 -18.56 -24.32 3.92
C ILE A 165 -17.23 -24.04 3.19
N ALA A 166 -17.28 -23.47 1.98
CA ALA A 166 -16.08 -23.11 1.24
C ALA A 166 -15.24 -22.05 1.97
N ALA A 167 -15.89 -21.06 2.58
CA ALA A 167 -15.21 -20.02 3.36
C ALA A 167 -14.56 -20.57 4.63
N PHE A 168 -15.30 -21.34 5.43
CA PHE A 168 -14.78 -21.94 6.66
C PHE A 168 -13.68 -22.97 6.38
N GLY A 169 -13.84 -23.78 5.34
CA GLY A 169 -12.83 -24.72 4.88
C GLY A 169 -11.56 -24.01 4.44
N GLY A 170 -11.67 -22.94 3.68
CA GLY A 170 -10.52 -22.11 3.27
C GLY A 170 -9.78 -21.50 4.46
N VAL A 171 -10.50 -20.98 5.46
CA VAL A 171 -9.88 -20.49 6.72
C VAL A 171 -9.13 -21.61 7.42
N ALA A 172 -9.71 -22.81 7.54
CA ALA A 172 -9.08 -23.95 8.18
C ALA A 172 -7.80 -24.38 7.47
N VAL A 173 -7.82 -24.48 6.14
CA VAL A 173 -6.63 -24.78 5.32
C VAL A 173 -5.57 -23.69 5.49
N GLY A 174 -5.94 -22.42 5.43
CA GLY A 174 -5.03 -21.28 5.63
C GLY A 174 -4.35 -21.30 7.00
N LEU A 175 -5.08 -21.67 8.06
CA LEU A 175 -4.53 -21.85 9.41
C LEU A 175 -3.54 -23.02 9.49
N VAL A 176 -3.85 -24.13 8.82
CA VAL A 176 -2.93 -25.28 8.75
C VAL A 176 -1.64 -24.87 8.05
N PHE A 177 -1.74 -24.19 6.90
CA PHE A 177 -0.56 -23.68 6.19
C PHE A 177 0.24 -22.69 7.03
N TYR A 178 -0.42 -21.78 7.75
CA TYR A 178 0.27 -20.88 8.69
C TYR A 178 1.08 -21.66 9.73
N VAL A 179 0.52 -22.70 10.33
CA VAL A 179 1.21 -23.50 11.35
C VAL A 179 2.37 -24.29 10.73
N VAL A 180 2.12 -24.99 9.62
CA VAL A 180 3.12 -25.85 8.96
C VAL A 180 4.28 -25.02 8.41
N ILE A 181 3.97 -23.99 7.63
CA ILE A 181 5.00 -23.12 7.04
C ILE A 181 5.70 -22.28 8.12
N GLY A 182 4.96 -21.80 9.11
CA GLY A 182 5.54 -21.07 10.25
C GLY A 182 6.51 -21.94 11.07
N PHE A 183 6.17 -23.21 11.27
CA PHE A 183 7.08 -24.19 11.90
C PHE A 183 8.31 -24.43 11.02
N ALA A 184 8.14 -24.66 9.72
CA ALA A 184 9.25 -24.88 8.79
C ALA A 184 10.20 -23.66 8.76
N ARG A 185 9.68 -22.45 8.60
CA ARG A 185 10.46 -21.19 8.58
C ARG A 185 11.26 -20.95 9.86
N LYS A 186 10.73 -21.35 10.99
CA LYS A 186 11.43 -21.22 12.28
C LYS A 186 12.68 -22.12 12.37
N HIS A 187 12.73 -23.20 11.61
CA HIS A 187 13.85 -24.16 11.60
C HIS A 187 14.78 -23.98 10.38
N VAL A 188 14.35 -23.24 9.37
CA VAL A 188 15.15 -22.94 8.18
C VAL A 188 15.95 -21.67 8.44
N THR A 189 17.27 -21.80 8.45
CA THR A 189 18.22 -20.68 8.64
C THR A 189 18.70 -20.10 7.30
N GLU A 190 18.63 -20.88 6.23
CA GLU A 190 19.09 -20.52 4.90
C GLU A 190 18.05 -19.66 4.17
N THR A 191 18.46 -18.47 3.73
CA THR A 191 17.58 -17.48 3.06
C THR A 191 16.98 -18.00 1.76
N THR A 192 17.75 -18.80 1.01
CA THR A 192 17.29 -19.36 -0.27
C THR A 192 16.14 -20.35 -0.07
N LEU A 193 16.27 -21.25 0.90
CA LEU A 193 15.21 -22.22 1.25
C LEU A 193 13.96 -21.53 1.80
N ASP A 194 14.13 -20.52 2.66
CA ASP A 194 12.99 -19.75 3.18
C ASP A 194 12.27 -18.97 2.06
N THR A 195 13.02 -18.41 1.10
CA THR A 195 12.45 -17.76 -0.09
C THR A 195 11.68 -18.76 -0.94
N ALA A 196 12.22 -19.95 -1.18
CA ALA A 196 11.54 -21.00 -1.93
C ALA A 196 10.23 -21.45 -1.25
N LEU A 197 10.24 -21.61 0.09
CA LEU A 197 9.03 -21.87 0.87
C LEU A 197 8.01 -20.75 0.73
N GLY A 198 8.47 -19.50 0.77
CA GLY A 198 7.61 -18.33 0.59
C GLY A 198 6.93 -18.30 -0.78
N LEU A 199 7.67 -18.62 -1.85
CA LEU A 199 7.14 -18.67 -3.22
C LEU A 199 6.20 -19.86 -3.44
N LEU A 200 6.44 -20.99 -2.81
CA LEU A 200 5.60 -22.19 -2.91
C LEU A 200 4.27 -22.02 -2.14
N THR A 201 4.28 -21.30 -1.03
CA THR A 201 3.16 -21.22 -0.08
C THR A 201 1.81 -20.85 -0.73
N PRO A 202 1.69 -19.77 -1.57
CA PRO A 202 0.40 -19.40 -2.15
C PRO A 202 -0.17 -20.48 -3.07
N PHE A 203 0.65 -21.12 -3.88
CA PHE A 203 0.21 -22.17 -4.79
C PHE A 203 -0.19 -23.43 -4.02
N ALA A 204 0.63 -23.85 -3.05
CA ALA A 204 0.34 -25.02 -2.24
C ALA A 204 -0.93 -24.85 -1.40
N ALA A 205 -1.13 -23.67 -0.79
CA ALA A 205 -2.33 -23.40 -0.01
C ALA A 205 -3.59 -23.36 -0.89
N PHE A 206 -3.47 -22.79 -2.09
CA PHE A 206 -4.57 -22.71 -3.04
C PHE A 206 -4.97 -24.11 -3.52
N VAL A 207 -4.02 -24.88 -4.07
CA VAL A 207 -4.27 -26.22 -4.59
C VAL A 207 -4.77 -27.16 -3.49
N ALA A 208 -4.17 -27.13 -2.31
CA ALA A 208 -4.63 -27.96 -1.19
C ALA A 208 -6.07 -27.68 -0.78
N ALA A 209 -6.51 -26.43 -0.86
CA ALA A 209 -7.90 -26.09 -0.56
C ALA A 209 -8.86 -26.57 -1.66
N GLU A 210 -8.54 -26.32 -2.93
CA GLU A 210 -9.40 -26.71 -4.07
C GLU A 210 -9.51 -28.24 -4.23
N GLU A 211 -8.46 -28.99 -3.89
CA GLU A 211 -8.47 -30.47 -3.97
C GLU A 211 -9.15 -31.13 -2.75
N LEU A 212 -9.30 -30.40 -1.63
CA LEU A 212 -9.97 -30.93 -0.44
C LEU A 212 -11.48 -30.95 -0.64
N GLY A 213 -12.02 -32.08 -1.11
CA GLY A 213 -13.45 -32.31 -1.18
C GLY A 213 -14.06 -32.62 0.18
N VAL A 214 -14.99 -31.79 0.65
CA VAL A 214 -15.79 -32.05 1.84
C VAL A 214 -17.18 -32.56 1.43
N PRO A 215 -17.54 -33.82 1.68
CA PRO A 215 -18.84 -34.34 1.32
C PRO A 215 -19.94 -33.63 2.15
N THR A 216 -20.85 -32.95 1.47
CA THR A 216 -21.96 -32.22 2.09
C THR A 216 -23.29 -32.94 1.99
N SER A 217 -23.45 -33.80 1.00
CA SER A 217 -24.56 -34.73 0.81
C SER A 217 -24.13 -35.92 -0.06
N ALA A 218 -25.01 -36.90 -0.28
CA ALA A 218 -24.67 -38.10 -1.04
C ALA A 218 -24.17 -37.83 -2.47
N ASP A 219 -24.56 -36.68 -3.05
CA ASP A 219 -24.25 -36.33 -4.45
C ASP A 219 -23.48 -35.00 -4.61
N HIS A 220 -23.14 -34.30 -3.50
CA HIS A 220 -22.46 -32.99 -3.56
C HIS A 220 -21.23 -32.95 -2.67
N VAL A 221 -20.09 -32.61 -3.29
CA VAL A 221 -18.82 -32.32 -2.62
C VAL A 221 -18.60 -30.80 -2.67
N ALA A 222 -18.40 -30.18 -1.52
CA ALA A 222 -18.02 -28.77 -1.44
C ALA A 222 -16.50 -28.68 -1.30
N HIS A 223 -15.89 -27.80 -2.07
CA HIS A 223 -14.45 -27.52 -1.97
C HIS A 223 -14.21 -26.28 -1.12
N PRO A 224 -13.23 -26.31 -0.19
CA PRO A 224 -12.73 -25.11 0.47
C PRO A 224 -12.24 -24.06 -0.52
N SER A 225 -12.39 -22.78 -0.21
CA SER A 225 -11.91 -21.71 -1.09
C SER A 225 -10.39 -21.57 -1.01
N GLY A 226 -9.69 -21.82 -2.12
CA GLY A 226 -8.25 -21.61 -2.26
C GLY A 226 -7.85 -20.16 -2.05
N VAL A 227 -8.66 -19.21 -2.50
CA VAL A 227 -8.46 -17.77 -2.29
C VAL A 227 -8.43 -17.41 -0.80
N VAL A 228 -9.42 -17.88 -0.03
CA VAL A 228 -9.48 -17.65 1.42
C VAL A 228 -8.27 -18.27 2.11
N ALA A 229 -7.87 -19.48 1.72
CA ALA A 229 -6.73 -20.17 2.30
C ALA A 229 -5.42 -19.38 2.12
N VAL A 230 -5.18 -18.88 0.91
CA VAL A 230 -4.00 -18.05 0.58
C VAL A 230 -3.98 -16.75 1.38
N VAL A 231 -5.12 -16.05 1.46
CA VAL A 231 -5.24 -14.78 2.18
C VAL A 231 -5.00 -14.96 3.68
N VAL A 232 -5.61 -15.99 4.30
CA VAL A 232 -5.43 -16.27 5.73
C VAL A 232 -3.98 -16.66 6.04
N ALA A 233 -3.39 -17.55 5.24
CA ALA A 233 -1.99 -17.93 5.38
C ALA A 233 -1.05 -16.71 5.25
N GLY A 234 -1.22 -15.89 4.21
CA GLY A 234 -0.41 -14.69 3.96
C GLY A 234 -0.50 -13.65 5.07
N LEU A 235 -1.71 -13.32 5.54
CA LEU A 235 -1.93 -12.38 6.64
C LEU A 235 -1.25 -12.83 7.94
N LEU A 236 -1.37 -14.09 8.30
CA LEU A 236 -0.81 -14.61 9.55
C LEU A 236 0.71 -14.77 9.47
N LEU A 237 1.24 -15.26 8.34
CA LEU A 237 2.68 -15.37 8.12
C LEU A 237 3.33 -13.98 8.06
N GLY A 238 2.73 -13.02 7.37
CA GLY A 238 3.20 -11.63 7.30
C GLY A 238 3.25 -10.97 8.67
N HIS A 239 2.17 -11.10 9.46
CA HIS A 239 2.11 -10.55 10.81
C HIS A 239 3.19 -11.15 11.76
N ARG A 240 3.46 -12.45 11.64
CA ARG A 240 4.44 -13.15 12.48
C ARG A 240 5.86 -13.20 11.89
N SER A 241 6.06 -12.69 10.69
CA SER A 241 7.36 -12.69 10.01
C SER A 241 8.53 -12.17 10.88
N PRO A 242 8.37 -11.10 11.72
CA PRO A 242 9.46 -10.64 12.58
C PRO A 242 9.98 -11.69 13.58
N VAL A 243 9.15 -12.68 13.94
CA VAL A 243 9.47 -13.75 14.91
C VAL A 243 9.84 -15.05 14.22
N LEU A 244 9.29 -15.31 13.02
CA LEU A 244 9.45 -16.58 12.31
C LEU A 244 10.70 -16.63 11.44
N GLN A 245 11.17 -15.48 10.94
CA GLN A 245 12.23 -15.40 9.95
C GLN A 245 13.44 -14.61 10.46
N ASN A 246 14.61 -14.92 9.92
CA ASN A 246 15.81 -14.10 10.11
C ASN A 246 15.72 -12.78 9.30
N ALA A 247 16.62 -11.83 9.58
CA ALA A 247 16.58 -10.52 8.95
C ALA A 247 16.80 -10.57 7.43
N GLN A 248 17.72 -11.42 6.96
CA GLN A 248 18.03 -11.57 5.53
C GLN A 248 16.84 -12.13 4.76
N SER A 249 16.19 -13.18 5.29
CA SER A 249 14.99 -13.77 4.70
C SER A 249 13.84 -12.75 4.58
N ARG A 250 13.61 -11.92 5.62
CA ARG A 250 12.58 -10.86 5.57
C ARG A 250 12.86 -9.79 4.52
N ILE A 251 14.14 -9.43 4.33
CA ILE A 251 14.54 -8.45 3.29
C ILE A 251 14.32 -9.07 1.92
N ALA A 252 14.82 -10.29 1.70
CA ALA A 252 14.67 -11.00 0.43
C ALA A 252 13.18 -11.23 0.08
N GLU A 253 12.37 -11.68 1.03
CA GLU A 253 10.93 -11.90 0.81
C GLU A 253 10.21 -10.60 0.38
N ARG A 254 10.49 -9.47 1.04
CA ARG A 254 9.89 -8.19 0.66
C ARG A 254 10.28 -7.72 -0.73
N LEU A 255 11.54 -7.88 -1.12
CA LEU A 255 12.02 -7.50 -2.45
C LEU A 255 11.42 -8.40 -3.53
N ASN A 256 11.46 -9.71 -3.32
CA ASN A 256 10.93 -10.68 -4.26
C ASN A 256 9.43 -10.50 -4.49
N TRP A 257 8.63 -10.40 -3.41
CA TRP A 257 7.19 -10.20 -3.54
C TRP A 257 6.83 -8.87 -4.17
N ARG A 258 7.56 -7.79 -3.88
CA ARG A 258 7.35 -6.50 -4.55
C ARG A 258 7.61 -6.59 -6.05
N SER A 259 8.68 -7.27 -6.47
CA SER A 259 9.02 -7.44 -7.88
C SER A 259 8.02 -8.33 -8.61
N ILE A 260 7.66 -9.47 -8.00
CA ILE A 260 6.67 -10.41 -8.56
C ILE A 260 5.31 -9.72 -8.70
N GLN A 261 4.85 -9.05 -7.65
CA GLN A 261 3.60 -8.31 -7.66
C GLN A 261 3.58 -7.28 -8.79
N PHE A 262 4.62 -6.45 -8.89
CA PHE A 262 4.74 -5.44 -9.95
C PHE A 262 4.67 -6.05 -11.35
N LEU A 263 5.40 -7.15 -11.60
CA LEU A 263 5.42 -7.80 -12.91
C LEU A 263 4.07 -8.44 -13.23
N LEU A 264 3.49 -9.18 -12.29
CA LEU A 264 2.20 -9.83 -12.49
C LEU A 264 1.08 -8.82 -12.73
N GLU A 265 0.96 -7.79 -11.87
CA GLU A 265 -0.04 -6.73 -12.02
C GLU A 265 0.09 -6.03 -13.37
N SER A 266 1.32 -5.62 -13.71
CA SER A 266 1.58 -4.92 -14.97
C SER A 266 1.30 -5.80 -16.19
N ALA A 267 1.72 -7.07 -16.15
CA ALA A 267 1.44 -8.02 -17.22
C ALA A 267 -0.05 -8.22 -17.44
N VAL A 268 -0.81 -8.31 -16.36
CA VAL A 268 -2.25 -8.53 -16.47
C VAL A 268 -2.97 -7.30 -17.02
N PHE A 269 -2.60 -6.07 -16.62
CA PHE A 269 -3.18 -4.86 -17.22
C PHE A 269 -2.90 -4.77 -18.73
N LEU A 270 -1.69 -5.16 -19.15
CA LEU A 270 -1.35 -5.24 -20.57
C LEU A 270 -2.19 -6.32 -21.29
N LEU A 271 -2.32 -7.51 -20.69
CA LEU A 271 -3.09 -8.63 -21.25
C LEU A 271 -4.59 -8.30 -21.37
N ILE A 272 -5.16 -7.61 -20.39
CA ILE A 272 -6.54 -7.10 -20.48
C ILE A 272 -6.70 -6.21 -21.72
N GLY A 273 -5.77 -5.28 -21.94
CA GLY A 273 -5.79 -4.43 -23.12
C GLY A 273 -5.67 -5.20 -24.43
N LEU A 274 -4.79 -6.22 -24.50
CA LEU A 274 -4.56 -7.02 -25.69
C LEU A 274 -5.81 -7.82 -26.15
N GLN A 275 -6.71 -8.14 -25.24
CA GLN A 275 -7.97 -8.84 -25.58
C GLN A 275 -9.08 -7.92 -26.09
N ALA A 276 -8.88 -6.62 -26.06
CA ALA A 276 -9.92 -5.64 -26.39
C ALA A 276 -10.54 -5.86 -27.78
N ARG A 277 -9.69 -6.11 -28.80
CA ARG A 277 -10.13 -6.31 -30.16
C ARG A 277 -11.10 -7.49 -30.28
N ASP A 278 -10.75 -8.64 -29.73
CA ASP A 278 -11.53 -9.88 -29.86
C ASP A 278 -12.85 -9.76 -29.08
N ILE A 279 -12.81 -9.24 -27.85
CA ILE A 279 -14.00 -9.01 -27.04
C ILE A 279 -14.96 -8.06 -27.75
N ILE A 280 -14.45 -6.96 -28.32
CA ILE A 280 -15.27 -5.98 -29.03
C ILE A 280 -15.84 -6.59 -30.30
N SER A 281 -15.03 -7.23 -31.16
CA SER A 281 -15.48 -7.80 -32.42
C SER A 281 -16.55 -8.89 -32.22
N ASN A 282 -16.37 -9.77 -31.26
CA ASN A 282 -17.30 -10.86 -30.96
C ASN A 282 -18.62 -10.33 -30.42
N ALA A 283 -18.61 -9.39 -29.50
CA ALA A 283 -19.82 -8.79 -28.94
C ALA A 283 -20.68 -8.09 -30.01
N PHE A 284 -20.07 -7.35 -30.93
CA PHE A 284 -20.81 -6.68 -32.02
C PHE A 284 -21.25 -7.63 -33.13
N SER A 285 -20.69 -8.83 -33.23
CA SER A 285 -21.20 -9.88 -34.14
C SER A 285 -22.42 -10.61 -33.58
N THR A 286 -22.57 -10.67 -32.24
CA THR A 286 -23.65 -11.38 -31.56
C THR A 286 -24.95 -10.59 -31.47
N GLU A 287 -24.86 -9.26 -31.27
CA GLU A 287 -26.05 -8.38 -31.17
C GLU A 287 -26.05 -7.35 -32.30
N SER A 288 -27.14 -7.27 -33.05
CA SER A 288 -27.26 -6.40 -34.22
C SER A 288 -27.40 -4.91 -33.90
N SER A 289 -27.67 -4.52 -32.63
CA SER A 289 -27.90 -3.14 -32.25
C SER A 289 -26.71 -2.54 -31.47
N THR A 290 -25.79 -1.90 -32.17
CA THR A 290 -24.65 -1.16 -31.58
C THR A 290 -25.07 -0.18 -30.47
N THR A 291 -26.19 0.54 -30.68
CA THR A 291 -26.69 1.51 -29.70
C THR A 291 -27.10 0.81 -28.39
N ARG A 292 -27.73 -0.36 -28.47
CA ARG A 292 -28.14 -1.11 -27.27
C ARG A 292 -26.92 -1.58 -26.48
N ILE A 293 -25.88 -2.10 -27.13
CA ILE A 293 -24.63 -2.52 -26.49
C ILE A 293 -23.98 -1.33 -25.78
N LEU A 294 -23.86 -0.18 -26.44
CA LEU A 294 -23.26 1.02 -25.84
C LEU A 294 -24.07 1.53 -24.65
N VAL A 295 -25.39 1.58 -24.76
CA VAL A 295 -26.26 1.98 -23.64
C VAL A 295 -26.10 1.02 -22.47
N LEU A 296 -26.05 -0.28 -22.73
CA LEU A 296 -25.86 -1.30 -21.71
C LEU A 296 -24.51 -1.16 -20.98
N CYS A 297 -23.41 -1.00 -21.71
CA CYS A 297 -22.08 -0.78 -21.15
C CYS A 297 -22.01 0.49 -20.28
N VAL A 298 -22.55 1.61 -20.80
CA VAL A 298 -22.56 2.88 -20.05
C VAL A 298 -23.48 2.79 -18.83
N ALA A 299 -24.66 2.23 -18.97
CA ALA A 299 -25.61 2.08 -17.86
C ALA A 299 -25.03 1.19 -16.74
N THR A 300 -24.34 0.10 -17.11
CA THR A 300 -23.67 -0.77 -16.15
C THR A 300 -22.52 -0.05 -15.44
N LEU A 301 -21.67 0.66 -16.17
CA LEU A 301 -20.59 1.46 -15.58
C LEU A 301 -21.12 2.51 -14.60
N VAL A 302 -22.14 3.27 -15.01
CA VAL A 302 -22.77 4.29 -14.16
C VAL A 302 -23.41 3.64 -12.93
N SER A 303 -24.12 2.51 -13.08
CA SER A 303 -24.75 1.83 -11.96
C SER A 303 -23.74 1.34 -10.93
N VAL A 304 -22.62 0.79 -11.37
CA VAL A 304 -21.51 0.36 -10.48
C VAL A 304 -20.98 1.54 -9.65
N VAL A 305 -20.73 2.70 -10.28
CA VAL A 305 -20.23 3.89 -9.58
C VAL A 305 -21.29 4.46 -8.63
N VAL A 306 -22.54 4.58 -9.08
CA VAL A 306 -23.63 5.16 -8.27
C VAL A 306 -23.97 4.27 -7.07
N ILE A 307 -24.09 2.95 -7.27
CA ILE A 307 -24.34 2.00 -6.18
C ILE A 307 -23.24 2.08 -5.12
N ARG A 308 -21.98 2.11 -5.54
CA ARG A 308 -20.86 2.24 -4.63
C ARG A 308 -20.90 3.55 -3.84
N MET A 309 -21.08 4.68 -4.53
CA MET A 309 -21.19 5.98 -3.86
C MET A 309 -22.34 6.00 -2.86
N ALA A 310 -23.52 5.56 -3.26
CA ALA A 310 -24.69 5.51 -2.39
C ALA A 310 -24.45 4.62 -1.17
N TRP A 311 -23.87 3.43 -1.35
CA TRP A 311 -23.58 2.50 -0.26
C TRP A 311 -22.53 3.02 0.72
N VAL A 312 -21.45 3.61 0.22
CA VAL A 312 -20.35 4.14 1.06
C VAL A 312 -20.89 5.27 1.94
N PHE A 313 -21.71 6.17 1.40
CA PHE A 313 -22.35 7.22 2.19
C PHE A 313 -23.40 6.65 3.16
N PHE A 314 -24.26 5.74 2.71
CA PHE A 314 -25.24 5.10 3.56
C PHE A 314 -24.58 4.34 4.72
N SER A 315 -23.57 3.51 4.43
CA SER A 315 -22.88 2.73 5.46
C SER A 315 -22.20 3.64 6.51
N ARG A 316 -21.62 4.75 6.08
CA ARG A 316 -21.01 5.73 6.99
C ARG A 316 -22.02 6.33 7.94
N TYR A 317 -23.13 6.84 7.43
CA TYR A 317 -24.07 7.63 8.24
C TYR A 317 -25.09 6.79 8.99
N ALA A 318 -25.49 5.65 8.42
CA ALA A 318 -26.50 4.79 9.02
C ALA A 318 -25.92 3.65 9.87
N LEU A 319 -24.82 3.01 9.41
CA LEU A 319 -24.35 1.77 10.01
C LEU A 319 -23.08 1.93 10.86
N VAL A 320 -22.13 2.76 10.46
CA VAL A 320 -20.81 2.81 11.13
C VAL A 320 -20.70 3.96 12.13
N ARG A 321 -21.38 5.04 11.94
CA ARG A 321 -21.26 6.29 12.71
C ARG A 321 -19.80 6.58 13.03
N PRO A 322 -19.09 7.40 12.24
CA PRO A 322 -17.65 7.59 12.38
C PRO A 322 -17.30 8.07 13.79
N GLY A 323 -16.49 7.29 14.49
CA GLY A 323 -15.89 7.68 15.77
C GLY A 323 -14.70 8.60 15.57
N PRO A 324 -14.18 9.22 16.63
CA PRO A 324 -12.96 10.00 16.58
C PRO A 324 -11.76 9.13 16.14
N ASP A 325 -10.89 9.70 15.34
CA ASP A 325 -9.73 9.04 14.73
C ASP A 325 -8.47 9.04 15.61
N GLY A 326 -8.60 9.06 16.91
CA GLY A 326 -7.48 9.15 17.86
C GLY A 326 -7.01 10.58 18.12
N SER A 327 -7.32 11.53 17.22
CA SER A 327 -7.12 12.98 17.44
C SER A 327 -8.34 13.64 18.11
N GLY A 328 -9.37 12.85 18.43
CA GLY A 328 -10.65 13.36 18.94
C GLY A 328 -11.59 13.92 17.85
N LYS A 329 -11.14 13.98 16.60
CA LYS A 329 -11.90 14.55 15.47
C LYS A 329 -12.58 13.43 14.67
N VAL A 330 -13.79 13.72 14.19
CA VAL A 330 -14.52 12.81 13.29
C VAL A 330 -13.97 12.98 11.86
N PRO A 331 -13.59 11.90 11.17
CA PRO A 331 -13.08 12.00 9.80
C PRO A 331 -14.03 12.79 8.89
N PRO A 332 -13.52 13.70 8.05
CA PRO A 332 -14.35 14.52 7.19
C PRO A 332 -15.09 13.69 6.12
N TRP A 333 -16.22 14.22 5.61
CA TRP A 333 -17.00 13.54 4.56
C TRP A 333 -16.20 13.32 3.26
N THR A 334 -15.15 14.12 3.05
CA THR A 334 -14.25 14.02 1.91
C THR A 334 -13.53 12.66 1.84
N TYR A 335 -13.21 12.05 3.00
CA TYR A 335 -12.64 10.69 3.07
C TYR A 335 -13.65 9.64 2.56
N THR A 336 -14.92 9.83 2.90
CA THR A 336 -16.01 8.95 2.43
C THR A 336 -16.18 9.07 0.92
N PHE A 337 -16.13 10.28 0.40
CA PHE A 337 -16.19 10.52 -1.04
C PHE A 337 -15.02 9.85 -1.77
N LEU A 338 -13.80 10.01 -1.29
CA LEU A 338 -12.62 9.37 -1.87
C LEU A 338 -12.72 7.84 -1.84
N LEU A 339 -13.19 7.27 -0.71
CA LEU A 339 -13.38 5.84 -0.58
C LEU A 339 -14.42 5.31 -1.58
N GLY A 340 -15.49 6.07 -1.80
CA GLY A 340 -16.49 5.77 -2.83
C GLY A 340 -15.94 5.90 -4.24
N TRP A 341 -15.18 6.96 -4.53
CA TRP A 341 -14.62 7.23 -5.85
C TRP A 341 -13.48 6.28 -6.22
N ALA A 342 -12.70 5.82 -5.26
CA ALA A 342 -11.59 4.88 -5.46
C ALA A 342 -12.04 3.42 -5.69
N GLY A 343 -13.20 3.21 -6.29
CA GLY A 343 -13.78 1.88 -6.55
C GLY A 343 -13.47 1.31 -7.93
N MET A 344 -12.23 1.44 -8.38
CA MET A 344 -11.78 0.90 -9.67
C MET A 344 -11.89 -0.63 -9.71
N ARG A 345 -12.21 -1.18 -10.87
CA ARG A 345 -12.22 -2.62 -11.13
C ARG A 345 -10.91 -3.02 -11.78
N GLY A 346 -10.49 -4.27 -11.55
CA GLY A 346 -9.21 -4.73 -12.03
C GLY A 346 -9.26 -6.07 -12.72
N VAL A 347 -8.13 -6.74 -12.57
CA VAL A 347 -7.81 -8.01 -13.22
C VAL A 347 -8.79 -9.12 -12.87
N VAL A 348 -9.12 -9.24 -11.58
CA VAL A 348 -9.99 -10.30 -11.06
C VAL A 348 -11.38 -10.21 -11.69
N THR A 349 -11.88 -8.99 -11.94
CA THR A 349 -13.15 -8.76 -12.61
C THR A 349 -13.19 -9.38 -14.01
N LEU A 350 -12.18 -9.12 -14.84
CA LEU A 350 -12.17 -9.68 -16.19
C LEU A 350 -11.91 -11.19 -16.19
N ALA A 351 -11.00 -11.67 -15.33
CA ALA A 351 -10.74 -13.08 -15.16
C ALA A 351 -12.00 -13.86 -14.75
N ALA A 352 -12.74 -13.32 -13.77
CA ALA A 352 -14.01 -13.91 -13.34
C ALA A 352 -15.09 -13.89 -14.45
N ALA A 353 -15.05 -12.90 -15.34
CA ALA A 353 -15.95 -12.89 -16.49
C ALA A 353 -15.71 -14.06 -17.44
N PHE A 354 -14.48 -14.50 -17.64
CA PHE A 354 -14.17 -15.64 -18.50
C PHE A 354 -14.65 -16.97 -17.95
N ILE A 355 -14.93 -17.09 -16.65
CA ILE A 355 -15.51 -18.29 -16.02
C ILE A 355 -16.97 -18.48 -16.43
N ILE A 356 -17.65 -17.46 -16.95
CA ILE A 356 -19.03 -17.56 -17.44
C ILE A 356 -19.06 -18.65 -18.55
N PRO A 357 -19.91 -19.71 -18.40
CA PRO A 357 -19.94 -20.83 -19.32
C PRO A 357 -20.15 -20.40 -20.79
N PRO A 358 -19.49 -21.07 -21.76
CA PRO A 358 -19.62 -20.75 -23.19
C PRO A 358 -21.07 -20.80 -23.71
N GLU A 359 -21.91 -21.65 -23.10
CA GLU A 359 -23.31 -21.85 -23.48
C GLU A 359 -24.23 -20.71 -22.97
N THR A 360 -23.71 -19.78 -22.20
CA THR A 360 -24.49 -18.66 -21.63
C THR A 360 -24.98 -17.73 -22.76
N PRO A 361 -26.27 -17.46 -22.87
CA PRO A 361 -26.78 -16.52 -23.87
C PRO A 361 -26.13 -15.13 -23.73
N TYR A 362 -25.71 -14.55 -24.86
CA TYR A 362 -25.04 -13.24 -24.92
C TYR A 362 -23.71 -13.15 -24.16
N ARG A 363 -23.00 -14.27 -24.00
CA ARG A 363 -21.73 -14.32 -23.26
C ARG A 363 -20.74 -13.25 -23.73
N ASP A 364 -20.59 -13.05 -25.03
CA ASP A 364 -19.66 -12.07 -25.60
C ASP A 364 -20.03 -10.63 -25.19
N VAL A 365 -21.32 -10.32 -25.09
CA VAL A 365 -21.81 -9.04 -24.59
C VAL A 365 -21.53 -8.89 -23.10
N LEU A 366 -21.66 -9.95 -22.31
CA LEU A 366 -21.32 -9.94 -20.88
C LEU A 366 -19.80 -9.73 -20.67
N LEU A 367 -18.95 -10.36 -21.48
CA LEU A 367 -17.51 -10.14 -21.47
C LEU A 367 -17.17 -8.69 -21.83
N LEU A 368 -17.85 -8.12 -22.84
CA LEU A 368 -17.68 -6.70 -23.20
C LEU A 368 -18.09 -5.77 -22.04
N ILE A 369 -19.16 -6.06 -21.33
CA ILE A 369 -19.57 -5.30 -20.14
C ILE A 369 -18.48 -5.34 -19.07
N ALA A 370 -17.93 -6.52 -18.75
CA ALA A 370 -16.86 -6.67 -17.77
C ALA A 370 -15.62 -5.87 -18.20
N PHE A 371 -15.22 -5.99 -19.45
CA PHE A 371 -14.09 -5.23 -20.02
C PHE A 371 -14.34 -3.71 -19.95
N PHE A 372 -15.52 -3.25 -20.39
CA PHE A 372 -15.89 -1.83 -20.41
C PHE A 372 -15.97 -1.24 -19.00
N VAL A 373 -16.51 -1.98 -18.03
CA VAL A 373 -16.54 -1.56 -16.63
C VAL A 373 -15.14 -1.51 -16.03
N THR A 374 -14.30 -2.50 -16.30
CA THR A 374 -12.91 -2.53 -15.82
C THR A 374 -12.10 -1.38 -16.39
N ALA A 375 -12.00 -1.29 -17.72
CA ALA A 375 -11.26 -0.22 -18.39
C ALA A 375 -11.85 1.16 -18.09
N GLY A 376 -13.17 1.29 -18.10
CA GLY A 376 -13.90 2.54 -17.83
C GLY A 376 -13.68 3.04 -16.40
N THR A 377 -13.76 2.19 -15.38
CA THR A 377 -13.50 2.60 -13.99
C THR A 377 -12.03 2.95 -13.79
N LEU A 378 -11.09 2.17 -14.33
CA LEU A 378 -9.66 2.46 -14.24
C LEU A 378 -9.32 3.80 -14.90
N LEU A 379 -9.77 4.02 -16.12
CA LEU A 379 -9.48 5.27 -16.84
C LEU A 379 -10.21 6.47 -16.23
N LEU A 380 -11.53 6.36 -15.93
CA LEU A 380 -12.30 7.46 -15.40
C LEU A 380 -11.92 7.80 -13.95
N GLN A 381 -12.00 6.83 -13.07
CA GLN A 381 -11.77 7.03 -11.63
C GLN A 381 -10.26 7.13 -11.34
N GLY A 382 -9.43 6.28 -11.96
CA GLY A 382 -7.99 6.29 -11.74
C GLY A 382 -7.32 7.57 -12.22
N ALA A 383 -7.64 8.06 -13.42
CA ALA A 383 -7.07 9.31 -13.94
C ALA A 383 -7.61 10.54 -13.19
N SER A 384 -8.87 10.52 -12.74
CA SER A 384 -9.46 11.66 -12.05
C SER A 384 -9.18 11.70 -10.54
N LEU A 385 -8.79 10.59 -9.91
CA LEU A 385 -8.57 10.48 -8.46
C LEU A 385 -7.56 11.52 -7.93
N PRO A 386 -6.40 11.77 -8.58
CA PRO A 386 -5.47 12.81 -8.14
C PRO A 386 -6.09 14.21 -8.17
N TRP A 387 -6.87 14.53 -9.20
CA TRP A 387 -7.56 15.80 -9.33
C TRP A 387 -8.65 15.96 -8.26
N VAL A 388 -9.44 14.90 -8.01
CA VAL A 388 -10.48 14.87 -6.96
C VAL A 388 -9.86 15.09 -5.58
N ALA A 389 -8.79 14.38 -5.24
CA ALA A 389 -8.11 14.51 -3.96
C ALA A 389 -7.62 15.94 -3.71
N ARG A 390 -6.97 16.55 -4.71
CA ARG A 390 -6.53 17.96 -4.65
C ARG A 390 -7.70 18.92 -4.53
N ARG A 391 -8.78 18.71 -5.29
CA ARG A 391 -9.97 19.60 -5.29
C ARG A 391 -10.70 19.56 -3.95
N LEU A 392 -10.70 18.40 -3.28
CA LEU A 392 -11.29 18.21 -1.97
C LEU A 392 -10.35 18.63 -0.82
N ARG A 393 -9.13 19.09 -1.14
CA ARG A 393 -8.11 19.49 -0.16
C ARG A 393 -7.91 18.44 0.94
N VAL A 394 -7.80 17.17 0.51
CA VAL A 394 -7.61 16.08 1.46
C VAL A 394 -6.18 16.13 1.98
N PRO A 395 -5.97 16.24 3.31
CA PRO A 395 -4.62 16.31 3.87
C PRO A 395 -3.87 15.00 3.58
N SER A 396 -2.67 15.13 3.03
CA SER A 396 -1.73 14.01 2.93
C SER A 396 -1.15 13.69 4.31
N PRO A 397 -0.70 12.46 4.55
CA PRO A 397 0.09 12.15 5.74
C PRO A 397 1.29 13.09 5.83
N ASP A 398 1.52 13.66 7.00
CA ASP A 398 2.65 14.54 7.23
C ASP A 398 3.93 13.71 7.43
N PRO A 399 4.91 13.78 6.51
CA PRO A 399 6.15 13.02 6.63
C PRO A 399 7.02 13.47 7.82
N ALA A 400 6.89 14.72 8.26
CA ALA A 400 7.61 15.21 9.43
C ALA A 400 7.02 14.61 10.72
N ALA A 401 5.69 14.53 10.83
CA ALA A 401 5.02 13.82 11.93
C ALA A 401 5.40 12.33 11.94
N ASP A 402 5.51 11.71 10.76
CA ASP A 402 5.95 10.31 10.61
C ASP A 402 7.40 10.10 11.02
N ALA A 403 8.29 11.02 10.66
CA ALA A 403 9.69 10.99 11.06
C ALA A 403 9.83 11.13 12.58
N LEU A 404 9.04 12.00 13.19
CA LEU A 404 8.99 12.20 14.63
C LEU A 404 8.51 10.95 15.37
N LEU A 405 7.39 10.35 14.93
CA LEU A 405 6.88 9.10 15.51
C LEU A 405 7.92 7.98 15.41
N ARG A 406 8.62 7.90 14.29
CA ARG A 406 9.66 6.91 14.04
C ARG A 406 10.87 7.11 14.94
N ALA A 407 11.34 8.35 15.11
CA ALA A 407 12.40 8.71 16.02
C ALA A 407 12.05 8.34 17.46
N ASN A 408 10.83 8.61 17.89
CA ASN A 408 10.31 8.27 19.21
C ASN A 408 10.29 6.75 19.46
N VAL A 409 9.71 5.97 18.53
CA VAL A 409 9.67 4.51 18.65
C VAL A 409 11.08 3.91 18.66
N LEU A 410 11.98 4.42 17.80
CA LEU A 410 13.36 3.98 17.78
C LEU A 410 14.08 4.29 19.09
N HIS A 411 13.88 5.48 19.64
CA HIS A 411 14.44 5.90 20.92
C HIS A 411 13.98 4.98 22.07
N GLN A 412 12.67 4.70 22.18
CA GLN A 412 12.14 3.77 23.19
C GLN A 412 12.73 2.37 23.05
N ALA A 413 12.86 1.87 21.81
CA ALA A 413 13.49 0.58 21.55
C ALA A 413 14.98 0.58 21.93
N SER A 414 15.71 1.68 21.64
CA SER A 414 17.11 1.88 22.00
C SER A 414 17.31 1.88 23.52
N GLN A 415 16.45 2.58 24.26
CA GLN A 415 16.52 2.59 25.73
C GLN A 415 16.34 1.18 26.32
N THR A 416 15.37 0.41 25.81
CA THR A 416 15.17 -0.98 26.23
C THR A 416 16.39 -1.86 25.90
N GLY A 417 16.98 -1.67 24.71
CA GLY A 417 18.19 -2.37 24.29
C GLY A 417 19.41 -2.01 25.15
N LEU A 418 19.58 -0.73 25.52
CA LEU A 418 20.66 -0.27 26.38
C LEU A 418 20.52 -0.81 27.82
N ALA A 419 19.31 -0.84 28.36
CA ALA A 419 19.06 -1.46 29.66
C ALA A 419 19.49 -2.95 29.67
N ARG A 420 19.21 -3.67 28.57
CA ARG A 420 19.68 -5.06 28.44
C ARG A 420 21.20 -5.15 28.30
N LEU A 421 21.84 -4.19 27.63
CA LEU A 421 23.29 -4.11 27.53
C LEU A 421 23.93 -3.93 28.91
N ASP A 422 23.34 -3.09 29.76
CA ASP A 422 23.85 -2.85 31.11
C ASP A 422 23.79 -4.12 31.99
N GLU A 423 22.79 -4.98 31.79
CA GLU A 423 22.70 -6.30 32.44
C GLU A 423 23.77 -7.27 31.93
N LEU A 424 24.17 -7.17 30.65
CA LEU A 424 25.15 -8.07 30.01
C LEU A 424 26.61 -7.62 30.26
N ALA A 425 26.86 -6.34 30.50
CA ALA A 425 28.18 -5.72 30.58
C ALA A 425 28.87 -5.87 31.96
N GLY A 426 28.62 -6.96 32.68
CA GLY A 426 29.17 -7.17 34.02
C GLY A 426 30.69 -7.28 34.08
N ASP A 427 31.35 -7.86 33.08
CA ASP A 427 32.82 -7.89 32.90
C ASP A 427 33.13 -7.62 31.42
N ASP A 428 33.52 -6.40 31.10
CA ASP A 428 33.80 -5.93 29.73
C ASP A 428 35.27 -5.50 29.58
N PRO A 429 36.18 -6.45 29.44
CA PRO A 429 37.63 -6.15 29.40
C PRO A 429 38.08 -5.39 28.13
N HIS A 430 37.21 -5.29 27.11
CA HIS A 430 37.50 -4.64 25.82
C HIS A 430 36.69 -3.37 25.58
N ASP A 431 35.95 -2.89 26.58
CA ASP A 431 35.07 -1.68 26.49
C ASP A 431 34.08 -1.72 25.32
N VAL A 432 33.58 -2.93 25.01
CA VAL A 432 32.62 -3.19 23.92
C VAL A 432 31.30 -2.48 24.19
N ALA A 433 30.89 -2.44 25.46
CA ALA A 433 29.65 -1.79 25.86
C ALA A 433 29.65 -0.29 25.55
N ALA A 434 30.76 0.41 25.74
CA ALA A 434 30.90 1.82 25.36
C ALA A 434 30.77 2.00 23.84
N THR A 435 31.41 1.13 23.07
CA THR A 435 31.31 1.15 21.58
C THR A 435 29.87 0.94 21.11
N ILE A 436 29.14 -0.01 21.71
CA ILE A 436 27.72 -0.26 21.37
C ILE A 436 26.86 0.95 21.77
N ARG A 437 27.06 1.52 22.97
CA ARG A 437 26.32 2.72 23.41
C ARG A 437 26.53 3.90 22.45
N ASP A 438 27.76 4.14 22.04
CA ASP A 438 28.06 5.23 21.10
C ASP A 438 27.38 5.00 19.74
N ARG A 439 27.42 3.78 19.21
CA ARG A 439 26.73 3.41 17.96
C ARG A 439 25.22 3.58 18.04
N VAL A 440 24.60 3.18 19.15
CA VAL A 440 23.17 3.37 19.38
C VAL A 440 22.80 4.84 19.49
N ARG A 441 23.58 5.65 20.24
CA ARG A 441 23.39 7.10 20.36
C ARG A 441 23.50 7.81 19.02
N ARG A 442 24.48 7.48 18.20
CA ARG A 442 24.62 8.06 16.84
C ARG A 442 23.44 7.72 15.96
N ARG A 443 22.92 6.49 16.03
CA ARG A 443 21.73 6.09 15.29
C ARG A 443 20.50 6.87 15.74
N ASP A 444 20.30 7.02 17.03
CA ASP A 444 19.20 7.79 17.60
C ASP A 444 19.32 9.27 17.22
N PHE A 445 20.51 9.85 17.36
CA PHE A 445 20.77 11.21 16.94
C PHE A 445 20.45 11.44 15.46
N ALA A 446 20.91 10.55 14.58
CA ALA A 446 20.60 10.63 13.14
C ALA A 446 19.09 10.49 12.83
N ALA A 447 18.32 9.83 13.69
CA ALA A 447 16.87 9.77 13.55
C ALA A 447 16.19 11.09 13.94
N TRP A 448 16.69 11.78 14.96
CA TRP A 448 16.21 13.10 15.39
C TRP A 448 16.65 14.23 14.45
N GLU A 449 17.87 14.17 13.88
CA GLU A 449 18.32 15.14 12.87
C GLU A 449 17.41 15.24 11.66
N ARG A 450 16.68 14.17 11.34
CA ARG A 450 15.70 14.15 10.23
C ARG A 450 14.47 15.02 10.49
N VAL A 451 14.23 15.35 11.74
CA VAL A 451 13.10 16.18 12.19
C VAL A 451 13.53 17.65 12.39
N GLY A 452 14.84 17.91 12.42
CA GLY A 452 15.42 19.23 12.68
C GLY A 452 15.28 20.21 11.51
N PRO A 453 15.67 21.49 11.74
CA PRO A 453 15.49 22.58 10.80
C PRO A 453 16.23 22.34 9.48
N GLN A 454 15.60 22.71 8.38
CA GLN A 454 16.08 22.50 7.02
C GLN A 454 16.79 23.76 6.51
N GLY A 455 18.10 23.76 6.46
CA GLY A 455 18.82 24.91 5.92
C GLY A 455 20.32 24.72 5.79
N ALA A 456 20.91 23.89 6.63
CA ALA A 456 22.33 23.54 6.57
C ALA A 456 22.50 22.04 6.40
N GLU A 457 23.59 21.63 5.73
CA GLU A 457 23.97 20.22 5.62
C GLU A 457 24.24 19.66 7.03
N ASN A 458 23.46 18.64 7.41
CA ASN A 458 23.59 18.02 8.72
C ASN A 458 24.83 17.09 8.79
N PRO A 459 25.43 16.87 9.99
CA PRO A 459 26.56 15.95 10.16
C PRO A 459 26.33 14.57 9.55
N SER A 460 25.12 14.03 9.66
CA SER A 460 24.76 12.75 9.02
C SER A 460 24.69 12.82 7.49
N GLU A 461 24.37 13.95 6.88
CA GLU A 461 24.40 14.14 5.42
C GLU A 461 25.83 14.19 4.91
N THR A 462 26.68 14.97 5.59
CA THR A 462 28.10 15.04 5.29
C THR A 462 28.75 13.65 5.41
N TYR A 463 28.42 12.92 6.50
CA TYR A 463 28.91 11.54 6.68
C TYR A 463 28.46 10.63 5.53
N ASN A 464 27.19 10.63 5.16
CA ASN A 464 26.66 9.79 4.09
C ASN A 464 27.30 10.13 2.73
N ARG A 465 27.48 11.41 2.43
CA ARG A 465 28.13 11.88 1.20
C ARG A 465 29.59 11.42 1.12
N TRP A 466 30.36 11.68 2.17
CA TRP A 466 31.75 11.27 2.19
C TRP A 466 31.94 9.76 2.20
N ARG A 467 31.12 9.05 2.98
CA ARG A 467 31.21 7.59 3.03
C ARG A 467 30.86 6.93 1.70
N ARG A 468 29.89 7.48 0.98
CA ARG A 468 29.53 7.00 -0.37
C ARG A 468 30.69 7.21 -1.36
N GLU A 469 31.33 8.36 -1.35
CA GLU A 469 32.48 8.65 -2.18
C GLU A 469 33.68 7.74 -1.84
N MET A 470 33.89 7.44 -0.56
CA MET A 470 34.88 6.45 -0.12
C MET A 470 34.56 5.04 -0.64
N ILE A 471 33.32 4.59 -0.54
CA ILE A 471 32.89 3.27 -1.05
C ILE A 471 33.14 3.15 -2.55
N ASP A 472 32.91 4.19 -3.32
CA ASP A 472 33.19 4.21 -4.77
C ASP A 472 34.69 4.02 -5.05
N VAL A 473 35.56 4.67 -4.29
CA VAL A 473 37.03 4.51 -4.40
C VAL A 473 37.47 3.12 -3.94
N GLU A 474 36.95 2.63 -2.82
CA GLU A 474 37.20 1.28 -2.29
C GLU A 474 36.79 0.22 -3.32
N ARG A 475 35.60 0.35 -3.92
CA ARG A 475 35.11 -0.53 -4.99
C ARG A 475 36.01 -0.51 -6.21
N GLY A 476 36.45 0.69 -6.63
CA GLY A 476 37.40 0.84 -7.72
C GLY A 476 38.71 0.06 -7.45
N ARG A 477 39.23 0.15 -6.23
CA ARG A 477 40.45 -0.60 -5.83
C ARG A 477 40.22 -2.12 -5.82
N VAL A 478 39.09 -2.59 -5.34
CA VAL A 478 38.75 -4.02 -5.37
C VAL A 478 38.65 -4.54 -6.80
N LEU A 479 38.10 -3.75 -7.72
CA LEU A 479 38.02 -4.10 -9.15
C LEU A 479 39.41 -4.11 -9.82
N GLU A 480 40.31 -3.21 -9.44
CA GLU A 480 41.71 -3.27 -9.88
C GLU A 480 42.40 -4.57 -9.40
N VAL A 481 42.26 -4.92 -8.11
CA VAL A 481 42.81 -6.17 -7.56
C VAL A 481 42.22 -7.38 -8.28
N ARG A 482 40.89 -7.38 -8.58
CA ARG A 482 40.25 -8.42 -9.38
C ARG A 482 40.91 -8.58 -10.75
N SER A 483 41.27 -7.47 -11.40
CA SER A 483 41.88 -7.50 -12.73
C SER A 483 43.30 -8.12 -12.75
N THR A 484 43.99 -8.15 -11.61
CA THR A 484 45.34 -8.76 -11.50
C THR A 484 45.28 -10.31 -11.44
N GLY A 485 44.14 -10.89 -11.15
CA GLY A 485 43.97 -12.34 -11.00
C GLY A 485 44.71 -12.97 -9.83
N THR A 486 45.21 -12.15 -8.88
CA THR A 486 46.00 -12.61 -7.75
C THR A 486 45.19 -13.08 -6.56
N VAL A 487 43.89 -12.70 -6.50
CA VAL A 487 42.95 -13.04 -5.44
C VAL A 487 41.82 -13.89 -6.00
N PRO A 488 41.41 -14.97 -5.31
CA PRO A 488 40.26 -15.77 -5.71
C PRO A 488 38.99 -14.94 -5.90
N HIS A 489 38.14 -15.32 -6.89
CA HIS A 489 36.92 -14.59 -7.24
C HIS A 489 35.94 -14.52 -6.06
N GLU A 490 35.82 -15.62 -5.33
CA GLU A 490 34.95 -15.73 -4.17
C GLU A 490 35.26 -14.68 -3.10
N VAL A 491 36.56 -14.40 -2.84
CA VAL A 491 36.98 -13.39 -1.87
C VAL A 491 36.65 -11.97 -2.36
N ILE A 492 36.85 -11.73 -3.66
CA ILE A 492 36.49 -10.44 -4.27
C ILE A 492 34.97 -10.20 -4.15
N ASP A 493 34.16 -11.21 -4.45
CA ASP A 493 32.70 -11.11 -4.35
C ASP A 493 32.22 -10.88 -2.93
N GLU A 494 32.86 -11.52 -1.92
CA GLU A 494 32.55 -11.25 -0.51
C GLU A 494 32.83 -9.79 -0.13
N VAL A 495 33.97 -9.24 -0.55
CA VAL A 495 34.34 -7.85 -0.28
C VAL A 495 33.37 -6.88 -0.98
N LEU A 496 33.02 -7.14 -2.24
CA LEU A 496 32.05 -6.32 -2.96
C LEU A 496 30.67 -6.38 -2.29
N ALA A 497 30.23 -7.56 -1.85
CA ALA A 497 28.97 -7.72 -1.14
C ALA A 497 28.93 -6.94 0.19
N MET A 498 30.05 -6.84 0.92
CA MET A 498 30.14 -6.00 2.12
C MET A 498 29.96 -4.50 1.79
N LEU A 499 30.59 -4.02 0.73
CA LEU A 499 30.44 -2.63 0.26
C LEU A 499 29.01 -2.35 -0.20
N ASP A 500 28.39 -3.28 -0.93
CA ASP A 500 27.01 -3.14 -1.41
C ASP A 500 25.99 -3.06 -0.26
N VAL A 501 26.17 -3.83 0.82
CA VAL A 501 25.33 -3.75 2.02
C VAL A 501 25.46 -2.38 2.69
N GLU A 502 26.68 -1.86 2.83
CA GLU A 502 26.92 -0.56 3.43
C GLU A 502 26.32 0.57 2.58
N GLU A 503 26.53 0.56 1.26
CA GLU A 503 25.95 1.52 0.33
C GLU A 503 24.42 1.50 0.39
N SER A 504 23.80 0.31 0.40
CA SER A 504 22.35 0.17 0.52
C SER A 504 21.78 0.80 1.80
N MET A 505 22.50 0.71 2.93
CA MET A 505 22.10 1.38 4.17
C MET A 505 22.14 2.91 4.04
N LEU A 506 23.17 3.46 3.37
CA LEU A 506 23.32 4.90 3.13
C LEU A 506 22.23 5.42 2.19
N ASP A 507 21.92 4.68 1.11
CA ASP A 507 20.88 5.03 0.15
C ASP A 507 19.49 5.05 0.79
N HIS A 508 19.16 4.04 1.58
CA HIS A 508 17.88 3.99 2.30
C HIS A 508 17.72 5.21 3.21
N SER A 509 18.78 5.60 3.92
CA SER A 509 18.76 6.76 4.81
C SER A 509 18.60 8.09 4.07
N SER A 510 19.18 8.21 2.87
CA SER A 510 19.11 9.42 2.03
C SER A 510 17.77 9.58 1.35
N ALA A 511 17.21 8.51 0.76
CA ALA A 511 15.91 8.53 0.12
C ALA A 511 14.76 8.88 1.09
N GLU A 512 14.90 8.48 2.34
CA GLU A 512 13.92 8.80 3.38
C GLU A 512 13.95 10.28 3.77
N ARG A 513 15.15 10.87 3.86
CA ARG A 513 15.31 12.31 4.11
C ARG A 513 14.76 13.15 2.97
N GLU A 514 15.02 12.75 1.73
CA GLU A 514 14.54 13.47 0.56
C GLU A 514 13.01 13.51 0.51
N ARG A 515 12.35 12.44 0.94
CA ARG A 515 10.89 12.42 1.10
C ARG A 515 10.39 13.39 2.17
N VAL A 516 11.05 13.47 3.33
CA VAL A 516 10.70 14.42 4.38
C VAL A 516 10.93 15.85 3.89
N ARG A 517 12.07 16.10 3.23
CA ARG A 517 12.46 17.42 2.69
C ARG A 517 11.52 17.90 1.58
N GLY A 518 11.16 17.02 0.64
CA GLY A 518 10.22 17.36 -0.44
C GLY A 518 8.82 17.70 0.08
N ALA A 519 8.36 17.03 1.13
CA ALA A 519 7.04 17.27 1.69
C ALA A 519 7.00 18.54 2.54
N THR A 520 8.05 18.85 3.30
CA THR A 520 8.15 20.11 4.05
C THR A 520 8.32 21.30 3.12
N ALA A 521 9.03 21.19 2.00
CA ALA A 521 9.11 22.25 1.00
C ALA A 521 7.73 22.63 0.45
N HIS A 522 6.83 21.67 0.24
CA HIS A 522 5.45 21.93 -0.16
C HIS A 522 4.55 22.44 0.97
N ALA A 523 4.86 22.13 2.23
CA ALA A 523 4.13 22.66 3.38
C ALA A 523 4.48 24.15 3.67
N PHE A 524 5.66 24.60 3.25
CA PHE A 524 6.10 26.00 3.38
C PHE A 524 5.46 26.97 2.36
N GLU A 525 4.83 26.49 1.29
CA GLU A 525 4.11 27.32 0.30
C GLU A 525 2.66 27.63 0.70
N GLY A 526 2.24 27.31 1.91
CA GLY A 526 0.93 27.66 2.43
C GLY A 526 0.84 29.17 2.73
N ASP A 527 -0.05 29.84 2.01
CA ASP A 527 -0.40 31.26 2.22
C ASP A 527 -1.09 31.39 3.58
N CYS A 528 -0.34 31.77 4.64
CA CYS A 528 -0.86 31.97 5.98
C CYS A 528 -0.72 33.42 6.41
N ASP A 529 -1.86 34.11 6.51
CA ASP A 529 -1.91 35.51 6.91
C ASP A 529 -1.41 35.72 8.35
N HIS A 530 -1.58 34.74 9.23
CA HIS A 530 -1.12 34.82 10.63
C HIS A 530 0.43 34.77 10.73
N LEU A 531 1.10 34.01 9.86
CA LEU A 531 2.57 33.94 9.80
C LEU A 531 3.18 35.17 9.11
N ARG A 532 2.44 35.83 8.20
CA ARG A 532 2.89 37.03 7.50
C ARG A 532 2.82 38.31 8.34
N GLN A 533 2.05 38.29 9.41
CA GLN A 533 1.95 39.46 10.27
C GLN A 533 3.29 39.74 10.95
N VAL A 534 3.86 40.90 10.65
CA VAL A 534 5.05 41.43 11.34
C VAL A 534 4.63 41.81 12.77
N ARG A 535 5.16 41.11 13.76
CA ARG A 535 4.88 41.36 15.18
C ARG A 535 6.15 41.86 15.87
N PRO A 536 6.04 42.78 16.81
CA PRO A 536 7.20 43.25 17.57
C PRO A 536 7.82 42.07 18.34
N PRO A 537 9.14 42.06 18.51
CA PRO A 537 9.81 41.03 19.29
C PRO A 537 9.33 41.07 20.74
N VAL A 538 8.91 39.93 21.29
CA VAL A 538 8.50 39.75 22.66
C VAL A 538 9.56 38.97 23.41
N GLU A 539 9.89 39.39 24.64
CA GLU A 539 10.85 38.67 25.48
C GLU A 539 10.23 37.38 26.04
N PRO A 540 10.99 36.27 26.08
CA PRO A 540 10.52 35.01 26.65
C PRO A 540 10.30 35.15 28.16
N ASP A 541 9.19 34.61 28.66
CA ASP A 541 8.84 34.62 30.09
C ASP A 541 9.72 33.69 30.95
N SER A 542 10.19 32.57 30.36
CA SER A 542 10.98 31.54 31.04
C SER A 542 12.02 30.93 30.10
N PRO A 543 13.13 31.64 29.79
CA PRO A 543 14.13 31.15 28.81
C PRO A 543 14.69 29.79 29.17
N GLY A 544 14.53 28.80 28.28
CA GLY A 544 15.07 27.46 28.42
C GLY A 544 14.25 26.48 29.27
N GLU A 545 13.08 26.89 29.77
CA GLU A 545 12.26 26.06 30.67
C GLU A 545 10.77 26.15 30.35
N CYS A 546 10.06 25.04 30.51
CA CYS A 546 8.59 25.04 30.53
C CYS A 546 8.09 25.09 31.97
N THR A 547 7.65 26.26 32.41
CA THR A 547 7.19 26.46 33.79
C THR A 547 5.95 25.64 34.15
N ASP A 548 5.12 25.30 33.17
CA ASP A 548 3.95 24.46 33.38
C ASP A 548 4.37 23.01 33.64
N CYS A 549 5.35 22.49 32.89
CA CYS A 549 5.92 21.15 33.17
C CYS A 549 6.60 21.08 34.54
N GLN A 550 7.32 22.15 34.95
CA GLN A 550 7.93 22.22 36.29
C GLN A 550 6.89 22.18 37.40
N ARG A 551 5.79 22.93 37.22
CA ARG A 551 4.68 22.97 38.19
C ARG A 551 3.99 21.59 38.31
N GLU A 552 3.89 20.85 37.21
CA GLU A 552 3.25 19.55 37.17
C GLU A 552 4.21 18.38 37.47
N GLY A 553 5.51 18.65 37.62
CA GLY A 553 6.52 17.63 37.87
C GLY A 553 6.77 16.72 36.67
N THR A 554 6.55 17.25 35.46
CA THR A 554 6.75 16.53 34.18
C THR A 554 7.97 17.06 33.44
N THR A 555 8.42 16.29 32.42
CA THR A 555 9.54 16.67 31.57
C THR A 555 9.06 17.08 30.18
N TRP A 556 9.85 17.88 29.49
CA TRP A 556 9.59 18.31 28.10
C TRP A 556 10.64 17.76 27.14
N VAL A 557 10.26 17.72 25.85
CA VAL A 557 11.14 17.29 24.76
C VAL A 557 11.77 18.52 24.08
N HIS A 558 10.93 19.45 23.60
CA HIS A 558 11.33 20.72 23.02
C HIS A 558 10.48 21.88 23.51
N LEU A 559 11.00 23.09 23.42
CA LEU A 559 10.34 24.31 23.84
C LEU A 559 9.83 25.12 22.65
N ARG A 560 8.70 25.77 22.86
CA ARG A 560 8.05 26.67 21.90
C ARG A 560 7.73 27.98 22.61
N MET A 561 7.88 29.09 21.92
CA MET A 561 7.57 30.41 22.44
C MET A 561 6.39 31.02 21.69
N CYS A 562 5.39 31.47 22.38
CA CYS A 562 4.30 32.25 21.82
C CYS A 562 4.82 33.60 21.30
N VAL A 563 4.62 33.91 20.02
CA VAL A 563 5.10 35.17 19.43
C VAL A 563 4.28 36.38 19.86
N LEU A 564 3.13 36.20 20.52
CA LEU A 564 2.28 37.27 21.02
C LEU A 564 2.57 37.68 22.47
N CYS A 565 2.86 36.72 23.35
CA CYS A 565 3.01 36.99 24.77
C CYS A 565 4.34 36.55 25.38
N GLY A 566 5.21 35.87 24.61
CA GLY A 566 6.51 35.39 25.10
C GLY A 566 6.45 34.10 25.94
N HIS A 567 5.27 33.54 26.17
CA HIS A 567 5.13 32.33 26.97
C HIS A 567 5.89 31.16 26.38
N ILE A 568 6.76 30.53 27.19
CA ILE A 568 7.51 29.33 26.81
C ILE A 568 6.79 28.10 27.34
N ALA A 569 6.45 27.20 26.39
CA ALA A 569 5.72 25.98 26.66
C ALA A 569 6.32 24.80 25.94
N CYS A 570 6.08 23.59 26.43
CA CYS A 570 6.56 22.37 25.80
C CYS A 570 5.78 22.02 24.52
N CYS A 571 6.47 21.43 23.54
CA CYS A 571 5.90 21.03 22.25
C CYS A 571 4.91 19.86 22.36
N ASP A 572 4.22 19.55 21.26
CA ASP A 572 3.25 18.45 21.19
C ASP A 572 3.88 17.04 21.30
N SER A 573 5.20 16.95 21.16
CA SER A 573 5.94 15.71 21.45
C SER A 573 6.15 15.48 22.94
N SER A 574 5.91 16.48 23.76
CA SER A 574 5.98 16.38 25.21
C SER A 574 4.68 15.80 25.78
N PRO A 575 4.70 15.10 26.93
CA PRO A 575 3.50 14.47 27.48
C PRO A 575 2.32 15.41 27.69
N GLN A 576 2.58 16.65 28.08
CA GLN A 576 1.54 17.63 28.49
C GLN A 576 1.16 18.63 27.37
N ARG A 577 1.95 18.78 26.30
CA ARG A 577 1.64 19.62 25.12
C ARG A 577 1.24 21.07 25.48
N HIS A 578 1.93 21.70 26.43
CA HIS A 578 1.53 23.01 26.97
C HIS A 578 1.47 24.09 25.89
N ALA A 579 2.20 24.01 24.79
CA ALA A 579 2.08 24.93 23.66
C ALA A 579 0.70 24.90 23.00
N SER A 580 0.14 23.72 22.76
CA SER A 580 -1.22 23.56 22.24
C SER A 580 -2.29 23.96 23.29
N VAL A 581 -2.08 23.60 24.56
CA VAL A 581 -2.95 24.04 25.67
C VAL A 581 -2.97 25.54 25.78
N HIS A 582 -1.82 26.22 25.65
CA HIS A 582 -1.73 27.67 25.66
C HIS A 582 -2.55 28.28 24.50
N HIS A 583 -2.42 27.76 23.29
CA HIS A 583 -3.24 28.18 22.14
C HIS A 583 -4.75 28.03 22.42
N GLU A 584 -5.16 26.86 22.94
CA GLU A 584 -6.57 26.58 23.23
C GLU A 584 -7.16 27.54 24.27
N HIS A 585 -6.38 27.93 25.27
CA HIS A 585 -6.84 28.85 26.36
C HIS A 585 -6.77 30.34 26.01
N THR A 586 -5.78 30.73 25.21
CA THR A 586 -5.52 32.17 24.95
C THR A 586 -5.97 32.59 23.54
N GLY A 587 -6.17 31.65 22.63
CA GLY A 587 -6.43 31.94 21.23
C GLY A 587 -5.20 32.46 20.45
N HIS A 588 -4.00 32.44 21.03
CA HIS A 588 -2.78 32.90 20.36
C HIS A 588 -2.40 31.97 19.22
N GLU A 589 -2.35 32.50 18.01
CA GLU A 589 -2.36 31.71 16.76
C GLU A 589 -0.98 31.18 16.36
N VAL A 590 0.11 31.87 16.76
CA VAL A 590 1.45 31.59 16.26
C VAL A 590 2.44 31.34 17.39
N MET A 591 3.19 30.25 17.26
CA MET A 591 4.36 29.97 18.08
C MET A 591 5.62 29.88 17.22
N ARG A 592 6.79 30.16 17.79
CA ARG A 592 8.09 29.91 17.21
C ARG A 592 8.87 28.86 18.02
N SER A 593 9.89 28.27 17.42
CA SER A 593 10.82 27.47 18.20
C SER A 593 11.53 28.33 19.25
N ALA A 594 11.76 27.76 20.43
CA ALA A 594 12.59 28.36 21.49
C ALA A 594 13.95 27.61 21.62
N GLU A 595 14.22 26.66 20.71
CA GLU A 595 15.47 25.91 20.69
C GLU A 595 16.59 26.72 20.00
N PRO A 596 17.84 26.61 20.45
CA PRO A 596 18.98 27.30 19.83
C PRO A 596 19.19 26.88 18.38
N GLY A 597 19.27 27.87 17.47
CA GLY A 597 19.51 27.63 16.05
C GLY A 597 18.27 27.31 15.23
N GLU A 598 17.08 27.36 15.82
CA GLU A 598 15.81 27.17 15.12
C GLU A 598 15.06 28.49 14.97
N ASP A 599 14.61 28.80 13.74
CA ASP A 599 13.94 30.08 13.42
C ASP A 599 12.52 29.92 12.88
N TRP A 600 12.00 28.70 12.79
CA TRP A 600 10.69 28.42 12.23
C TRP A 600 9.56 28.82 13.19
N ARG A 601 8.40 29.12 12.58
CA ARG A 601 7.15 29.44 13.26
C ARG A 601 6.06 28.43 12.89
N TRP A 602 5.10 28.25 13.76
CA TRP A 602 3.93 27.41 13.56
C TRP A 602 2.64 28.19 13.77
N CYS A 603 1.71 28.10 12.82
CA CYS A 603 0.35 28.61 12.95
C CYS A 603 -0.59 27.49 13.38
N PHE A 604 -1.24 27.63 14.52
CA PHE A 604 -2.22 26.66 15.02
C PHE A 604 -3.55 26.70 14.26
N VAL A 605 -3.93 27.85 13.67
CA VAL A 605 -5.19 28.03 12.92
C VAL A 605 -5.11 27.36 11.57
N ASP A 606 -4.07 27.68 10.79
CA ASP A 606 -3.89 27.14 9.44
C ASP A 606 -3.08 25.83 9.43
N GLN A 607 -2.49 25.46 10.57
CA GLN A 607 -1.65 24.26 10.75
C GLN A 607 -0.49 24.19 9.75
N VAL A 608 0.20 25.31 9.56
CA VAL A 608 1.35 25.45 8.67
C VAL A 608 2.55 26.04 9.42
N THR A 609 3.76 25.69 8.93
CA THR A 609 5.02 26.29 9.38
C THR A 609 5.46 27.38 8.41
N GLY A 610 6.20 28.37 8.89
CA GLY A 610 6.77 29.45 8.09
C GLY A 610 7.99 30.08 8.75
#